data_39b4fa33bc357efd1fff2cd5515e452a
#
_entry.id   39b4fa33bc357efd1fff2cd5515e452a
#
_cell.length_a   1.000
_cell.length_b   1.000
_cell.length_c   1.000
_cell.angle_alpha   90.00
_cell.angle_beta   90.00
_cell.angle_gamma   90.00
#
_symmetry.space_group_name_H-M   'P 1'
#
loop_
_entity.id
_entity.type
_entity.pdbx_description
1 polymer ?
#
loop_
_entity_poly.entity_id
_entity_poly.type
_entity_poly.pdbx_seq_one_letter_code
_entity_poly.pdbx_strand_id
1 'polypeptide(L)'
;MNIQTDVRKRLKIPKDYIFYPAMYLPHKNHKTIIDALKILKNENRNFKLVFCGNDIGYASNLKKYSKKLNLNDEILFLNFINDEDLPYLYLDASILVMTSLIGPTNIPPWEAFKMKKPVIYSDLPGIREVLGDAVHYVSPMNSVDVAKAIKKIFDDQDYKNKLIEKGFEKFKESENNDNFSKFFKIVKDFKKYQKTWIL
;
A
#
# COMPACT_ATOMS: atom_id res chain seq x y z
N MET A 1 8.63 22.46 17.75
CA MET A 1 7.76 22.26 16.58
C MET A 1 7.60 20.74 16.38
N ASN A 2 6.42 20.22 16.17
CA ASN A 2 6.25 18.77 16.00
C ASN A 2 6.71 18.39 14.58
N ILE A 3 7.69 17.50 14.44
CA ILE A 3 8.29 17.07 13.15
C ILE A 3 7.21 16.61 12.15
N GLN A 4 6.20 15.84 12.60
CA GLN A 4 5.08 15.41 11.77
C GLN A 4 4.31 16.59 11.15
N THR A 5 4.08 17.64 11.92
CA THR A 5 3.39 18.84 11.44
C THR A 5 4.23 19.59 10.41
N ASP A 6 5.55 19.59 10.57
CA ASP A 6 6.48 20.22 9.65
C ASP A 6 6.53 19.48 8.29
N VAL A 7 6.67 18.15 8.31
CA VAL A 7 6.64 17.31 7.10
C VAL A 7 5.34 17.52 6.30
N ARG A 8 4.18 17.49 6.99
CA ARG A 8 2.88 17.71 6.35
C ARG A 8 2.78 19.07 5.69
N LYS A 9 3.22 20.15 6.35
CA LYS A 9 3.21 21.51 5.81
C LYS A 9 4.14 21.63 4.59
N ARG A 10 5.36 21.12 4.71
CA ARG A 10 6.40 21.20 3.68
C ARG A 10 5.96 20.46 2.40
N LEU A 11 5.36 19.29 2.54
CA LEU A 11 4.89 18.47 1.43
C LEU A 11 3.45 18.78 1.01
N LYS A 12 2.76 19.72 1.69
CA LYS A 12 1.36 20.09 1.44
C LYS A 12 0.40 18.89 1.48
N ILE A 13 0.67 17.94 2.38
CA ILE A 13 -0.11 16.72 2.52
C ILE A 13 -1.43 17.03 3.24
N PRO A 14 -2.60 16.57 2.73
CA PRO A 14 -3.87 16.69 3.43
C PRO A 14 -3.87 15.88 4.73
N LYS A 15 -4.88 16.04 5.56
CA LYS A 15 -5.21 15.08 6.61
C LYS A 15 -6.09 13.97 6.04
N ASP A 16 -6.03 12.79 6.68
CA ASP A 16 -7.01 11.72 6.45
C ASP A 16 -7.14 11.33 4.96
N TYR A 17 -6.07 10.82 4.42
CA TYR A 17 -6.01 10.43 3.01
C TYR A 17 -5.82 8.93 2.81
N ILE A 18 -6.14 8.48 1.62
CA ILE A 18 -5.78 7.18 1.10
C ILE A 18 -4.33 7.26 0.63
N PHE A 19 -3.47 6.36 1.08
CA PHE A 19 -2.05 6.37 0.75
C PHE A 19 -1.70 5.24 -0.21
N TYR A 20 -0.90 5.56 -1.23
CA TYR A 20 -0.39 4.60 -2.20
C TYR A 20 1.11 4.85 -2.46
N PRO A 21 2.01 4.26 -1.66
CA PRO A 21 3.47 4.40 -1.84
C PRO A 21 3.97 3.36 -2.85
N ALA A 22 4.17 3.78 -4.08
CA ALA A 22 4.76 2.95 -5.13
C ALA A 22 5.37 3.81 -6.24
N MET A 23 6.44 3.31 -6.84
CA MET A 23 6.99 3.89 -8.07
C MET A 23 5.89 4.04 -9.13
N TYR A 24 5.95 5.11 -9.90
CA TYR A 24 5.01 5.33 -11.00
C TYR A 24 5.34 4.42 -12.19
N LEU A 25 4.81 3.19 -12.13
CA LEU A 25 4.99 2.16 -13.14
C LEU A 25 3.64 1.56 -13.56
N PRO A 26 3.46 1.13 -14.82
CA PRO A 26 2.20 0.57 -15.31
C PRO A 26 1.68 -0.60 -14.45
N HIS A 27 2.55 -1.52 -14.05
CA HIS A 27 2.17 -2.68 -13.26
C HIS A 27 1.80 -2.36 -11.79
N LYS A 28 2.13 -1.18 -11.29
CA LYS A 28 1.64 -0.68 -10.01
C LYS A 28 0.19 -0.23 -10.07
N ASN A 29 -0.35 -0.08 -11.27
CA ASN A 29 -1.79 0.06 -11.53
C ASN A 29 -2.49 1.19 -10.75
N HIS A 30 -1.83 2.35 -10.66
CA HIS A 30 -2.40 3.57 -10.04
C HIS A 30 -3.73 3.98 -10.67
N LYS A 31 -3.96 3.56 -11.94
CA LYS A 31 -5.18 3.89 -12.68
C LYS A 31 -6.42 3.36 -11.99
N THR A 32 -6.41 2.11 -11.50
CA THR A 32 -7.57 1.49 -10.87
C THR A 32 -8.01 2.23 -9.60
N ILE A 33 -7.08 2.73 -8.76
CA ILE A 33 -7.46 3.52 -7.59
C ILE A 33 -7.95 4.92 -7.98
N ILE A 34 -7.46 5.52 -9.06
CA ILE A 34 -7.99 6.78 -9.61
C ILE A 34 -9.44 6.58 -10.07
N ASP A 35 -9.73 5.49 -10.78
CA ASP A 35 -11.08 5.14 -11.21
C ASP A 35 -12.02 4.89 -10.01
N ALA A 36 -11.53 4.19 -8.98
CA ALA A 36 -12.28 3.99 -7.74
C ALA A 36 -12.60 5.32 -7.03
N LEU A 37 -11.64 6.24 -6.99
CA LEU A 37 -11.85 7.57 -6.42
C LEU A 37 -12.91 8.36 -7.20
N LYS A 38 -12.96 8.20 -8.53
CA LYS A 38 -14.01 8.80 -9.37
C LYS A 38 -15.40 8.25 -9.05
N ILE A 39 -15.51 6.94 -8.84
CA ILE A 39 -16.76 6.30 -8.41
C ILE A 39 -17.21 6.89 -7.07
N LEU A 40 -16.32 6.94 -6.09
CA LEU A 40 -16.61 7.49 -4.77
C LEU A 40 -17.05 8.97 -4.83
N LYS A 41 -16.38 9.79 -5.63
CA LYS A 41 -16.76 11.20 -5.84
C LYS A 41 -18.16 11.34 -6.45
N ASN A 42 -18.52 10.47 -7.40
CA ASN A 42 -19.86 10.46 -7.99
C ASN A 42 -20.96 10.04 -6.98
N GLU A 43 -20.57 9.31 -5.93
CA GLU A 43 -21.45 8.96 -4.80
C GLU A 43 -21.42 10.03 -3.67
N ASN A 44 -20.89 11.23 -3.94
CA ASN A 44 -20.71 12.33 -2.98
C ASN A 44 -19.78 11.96 -1.79
N ARG A 45 -18.85 11.02 -1.99
CA ARG A 45 -17.84 10.62 -1.01
C ARG A 45 -16.49 11.23 -1.44
N ASN A 46 -16.09 12.28 -0.74
CA ASN A 46 -14.86 13.01 -1.07
C ASN A 46 -13.67 12.49 -0.24
N PHE A 47 -12.79 11.75 -0.89
CA PHE A 47 -11.54 11.29 -0.32
C PHE A 47 -10.36 12.00 -0.95
N LYS A 48 -9.30 12.19 -0.19
CA LYS A 48 -7.98 12.58 -0.71
C LYS A 48 -7.13 11.35 -0.95
N LEU A 49 -6.30 11.39 -1.99
CA LEU A 49 -5.40 10.31 -2.37
C LEU A 49 -3.99 10.88 -2.52
N VAL A 50 -3.03 10.27 -1.85
CA VAL A 50 -1.61 10.64 -1.94
C VAL A 50 -0.84 9.49 -2.55
N PHE A 51 -0.27 9.75 -3.71
CA PHE A 51 0.73 8.90 -4.34
C PHE A 51 2.13 9.36 -3.94
N CYS A 52 3.03 8.42 -3.71
CA CYS A 52 4.43 8.70 -3.39
C CYS A 52 5.32 7.64 -4.02
N GLY A 53 6.32 8.06 -4.77
CA GLY A 53 7.28 7.13 -5.37
C GLY A 53 8.14 7.77 -6.46
N ASN A 54 9.17 7.05 -6.86
CA ASN A 54 10.04 7.51 -7.93
C ASN A 54 9.30 7.53 -9.27
N ASP A 55 9.49 8.60 -10.04
CA ASP A 55 8.88 8.79 -11.36
C ASP A 55 9.94 8.65 -12.47
N ILE A 56 9.71 7.72 -13.36
CA ILE A 56 10.50 7.52 -14.58
C ILE A 56 9.76 8.00 -15.84
N GLY A 57 8.81 8.95 -15.67
CA GLY A 57 8.03 9.57 -16.73
C GLY A 57 6.57 9.15 -16.81
N TYR A 58 6.12 8.15 -16.01
CA TYR A 58 4.74 7.68 -16.07
C TYR A 58 3.74 8.54 -15.29
N ALA A 59 4.18 9.27 -14.26
CA ALA A 59 3.31 10.13 -13.46
C ALA A 59 2.60 11.21 -14.29
N SER A 60 3.23 11.70 -15.35
CA SER A 60 2.62 12.68 -16.25
C SER A 60 1.32 12.15 -16.91
N ASN A 61 1.30 10.87 -17.28
CA ASN A 61 0.13 10.22 -17.86
C ASN A 61 -1.00 10.07 -16.82
N LEU A 62 -0.66 9.72 -15.58
CA LEU A 62 -1.61 9.62 -14.47
C LEU A 62 -2.20 10.99 -14.11
N LYS A 63 -1.37 12.05 -14.09
CA LYS A 63 -1.83 13.45 -13.88
C LYS A 63 -2.79 13.89 -14.97
N LYS A 64 -2.48 13.62 -16.26
CA LYS A 64 -3.39 13.90 -17.37
C LYS A 64 -4.71 13.13 -17.24
N TYR A 65 -4.62 11.86 -16.81
CA TYR A 65 -5.78 10.99 -16.62
C TYR A 65 -6.67 11.50 -15.48
N SER A 66 -6.11 11.81 -14.32
CA SER A 66 -6.87 12.38 -13.19
C SER A 66 -7.54 13.69 -13.54
N LYS A 67 -6.88 14.54 -14.34
CA LYS A 67 -7.46 15.79 -14.84
C LYS A 67 -8.70 15.56 -15.71
N LYS A 68 -8.67 14.58 -16.63
CA LYS A 68 -9.83 14.20 -17.44
C LYS A 68 -11.03 13.76 -16.61
N LEU A 69 -10.78 13.21 -15.43
CA LEU A 69 -11.81 12.76 -14.50
C LEU A 69 -12.26 13.83 -13.49
N ASN A 70 -11.71 15.06 -13.59
CA ASN A 70 -11.95 16.15 -12.64
C ASN A 70 -11.57 15.78 -11.20
N LEU A 71 -10.38 15.15 -11.02
CA LEU A 71 -9.83 14.70 -9.71
C LEU A 71 -8.54 15.43 -9.34
N ASN A 72 -8.28 16.64 -9.87
CA ASN A 72 -7.02 17.35 -9.63
C ASN A 72 -6.82 17.72 -8.17
N ASP A 73 -7.91 18.11 -7.50
CA ASP A 73 -7.88 18.59 -6.13
C ASP A 73 -7.90 17.43 -5.11
N GLU A 74 -8.26 16.24 -5.57
CA GLU A 74 -8.35 15.04 -4.73
C GLU A 74 -7.04 14.25 -4.68
N ILE A 75 -6.16 14.41 -5.69
CA ILE A 75 -4.98 13.57 -5.83
C ILE A 75 -3.70 14.40 -5.74
N LEU A 76 -2.87 14.08 -4.75
CA LEU A 76 -1.52 14.61 -4.61
C LEU A 76 -0.51 13.59 -5.15
N PHE A 77 0.32 14.02 -6.09
CA PHE A 77 1.42 13.23 -6.64
C PHE A 77 2.75 13.72 -6.07
N LEU A 78 3.31 12.96 -5.15
CA LEU A 78 4.64 13.20 -4.60
C LEU A 78 5.68 12.38 -5.37
N ASN A 79 6.88 12.92 -5.50
CA ASN A 79 8.04 12.18 -5.98
C ASN A 79 8.59 11.27 -4.87
N PHE A 80 9.84 10.84 -5.01
CA PHE A 80 10.55 10.12 -3.96
C PHE A 80 10.56 10.94 -2.67
N ILE A 81 10.27 10.26 -1.58
CA ILE A 81 10.34 10.80 -0.21
C ILE A 81 11.44 10.03 0.51
N ASN A 82 12.27 10.73 1.27
CA ASN A 82 13.33 10.12 2.05
C ASN A 82 12.77 9.24 3.19
N ASP A 83 13.60 8.33 3.68
CA ASP A 83 13.21 7.37 4.72
C ASP A 83 12.87 8.05 6.06
N GLU A 84 13.39 9.26 6.31
CA GLU A 84 13.10 10.02 7.53
C GLU A 84 11.68 10.61 7.54
N ASP A 85 11.17 11.01 6.38
CA ASP A 85 9.85 11.62 6.22
C ASP A 85 8.73 10.59 5.98
N LEU A 86 9.06 9.47 5.35
CA LEU A 86 8.09 8.44 4.94
C LEU A 86 7.19 7.93 6.08
N PRO A 87 7.69 7.68 7.30
CA PRO A 87 6.85 7.25 8.42
C PRO A 87 5.72 8.24 8.76
N TYR A 88 5.94 9.54 8.59
CA TYR A 88 4.91 10.55 8.86
C TYR A 88 3.80 10.52 7.82
N LEU A 89 4.08 10.11 6.58
CA LEU A 89 3.05 9.90 5.58
C LEU A 89 2.14 8.72 5.97
N TYR A 90 2.71 7.64 6.48
CA TYR A 90 1.90 6.54 7.00
C TYR A 90 1.07 6.96 8.22
N LEU A 91 1.64 7.72 9.15
CA LEU A 91 0.94 8.16 10.36
C LEU A 91 -0.27 9.06 10.07
N ASP A 92 -0.19 9.91 9.05
CA ASP A 92 -1.29 10.80 8.64
C ASP A 92 -2.31 10.13 7.70
N ALA A 93 -1.96 8.98 7.11
CA ALA A 93 -2.88 8.22 6.26
C ALA A 93 -4.00 7.55 7.06
N SER A 94 -5.19 7.49 6.48
CA SER A 94 -6.32 6.73 7.04
C SER A 94 -6.29 5.27 6.66
N ILE A 95 -5.73 4.94 5.50
CA ILE A 95 -5.70 3.61 4.91
C ILE A 95 -4.58 3.52 3.86
N LEU A 96 -3.94 2.36 3.77
CA LEU A 96 -3.08 1.99 2.64
C LEU A 96 -3.89 1.25 1.58
N VAL A 97 -3.75 1.63 0.32
CA VAL A 97 -4.34 0.89 -0.81
C VAL A 97 -3.25 0.55 -1.83
N MET A 98 -3.16 -0.70 -2.24
CA MET A 98 -2.25 -1.15 -3.29
C MET A 98 -2.96 -2.08 -4.29
N THR A 99 -3.12 -1.60 -5.51
CA THR A 99 -3.77 -2.31 -6.63
C THR A 99 -2.76 -2.87 -7.63
N SER A 100 -1.52 -3.17 -7.19
CA SER A 100 -0.47 -3.72 -8.04
C SER A 100 -0.91 -5.00 -8.76
N LEU A 101 -0.48 -5.18 -10.02
CA LEU A 101 -0.79 -6.36 -10.83
C LEU A 101 0.18 -7.51 -10.60
N ILE A 102 1.37 -7.20 -10.07
CA ILE A 102 2.43 -8.17 -9.79
C ILE A 102 3.16 -7.79 -8.49
N GLY A 103 3.82 -8.76 -7.88
CA GLY A 103 4.68 -8.57 -6.71
C GLY A 103 4.02 -9.00 -5.40
N PRO A 104 4.19 -10.29 -5.00
CA PRO A 104 3.64 -10.81 -3.75
C PRO A 104 4.40 -10.33 -2.50
N THR A 105 5.57 -9.71 -2.66
CA THR A 105 6.48 -9.34 -1.56
C THR A 105 6.71 -7.83 -1.48
N ASN A 106 5.64 -7.03 -1.51
CA ASN A 106 5.79 -5.59 -1.35
C ASN A 106 5.99 -5.21 0.13
N ILE A 107 6.88 -4.25 0.39
CA ILE A 107 7.19 -3.72 1.73
C ILE A 107 6.03 -2.88 2.32
N PRO A 108 5.32 -2.02 1.55
CA PRO A 108 4.33 -1.09 2.10
C PRO A 108 3.25 -1.69 3.01
N PRO A 109 2.72 -2.90 2.80
CA PRO A 109 1.79 -3.51 3.77
C PRO A 109 2.40 -3.67 5.16
N TRP A 110 3.66 -4.08 5.25
CA TRP A 110 4.37 -4.26 6.52
C TRP A 110 4.63 -2.93 7.24
N GLU A 111 4.95 -1.88 6.48
CA GLU A 111 5.07 -0.52 7.01
C GLU A 111 3.73 -0.01 7.54
N ALA A 112 2.64 -0.25 6.81
CA ALA A 112 1.28 0.08 7.24
C ALA A 112 0.88 -0.69 8.51
N PHE A 113 1.19 -1.97 8.60
CA PHE A 113 0.94 -2.80 9.79
C PHE A 113 1.66 -2.25 11.02
N LYS A 114 2.95 -1.93 10.88
CA LYS A 114 3.76 -1.28 11.93
C LYS A 114 3.12 0.01 12.41
N MET A 115 2.59 0.81 11.48
CA MET A 115 1.94 2.10 11.75
C MET A 115 0.44 1.96 12.10
N LYS A 116 -0.03 0.72 12.31
CA LYS A 116 -1.44 0.41 12.66
C LYS A 116 -2.43 1.03 11.69
N LYS A 117 -2.17 0.87 10.38
CA LYS A 117 -3.06 1.31 9.31
C LYS A 117 -3.74 0.12 8.66
N PRO A 118 -5.05 0.20 8.36
CA PRO A 118 -5.73 -0.83 7.61
C PRO A 118 -5.24 -0.84 6.17
N VAL A 119 -5.23 -2.01 5.54
CA VAL A 119 -4.68 -2.22 4.21
C VAL A 119 -5.73 -2.82 3.28
N ILE A 120 -5.89 -2.24 2.09
CA ILE A 120 -6.52 -2.87 0.93
C ILE A 120 -5.40 -3.31 -0.01
N TYR A 121 -5.46 -4.57 -0.46
CA TYR A 121 -4.42 -5.13 -1.30
C TYR A 121 -4.99 -5.98 -2.45
N SER A 122 -4.29 -6.00 -3.59
CA SER A 122 -4.64 -6.87 -4.72
C SER A 122 -4.65 -8.34 -4.31
N ASP A 123 -5.69 -9.06 -4.69
CA ASP A 123 -5.77 -10.52 -4.58
C ASP A 123 -4.95 -11.15 -5.70
N LEU A 124 -3.70 -11.47 -5.41
CA LEU A 124 -2.74 -12.06 -6.33
C LEU A 124 -2.38 -13.48 -5.89
N PRO A 125 -1.98 -14.37 -6.82
CA PRO A 125 -1.48 -15.69 -6.44
C PRO A 125 -0.36 -15.62 -5.40
N GLY A 126 -0.46 -16.42 -4.34
CA GLY A 126 0.52 -16.50 -3.23
C GLY A 126 0.44 -15.38 -2.19
N ILE A 127 -0.28 -14.28 -2.45
CA ILE A 127 -0.31 -13.15 -1.50
C ILE A 127 -1.03 -13.48 -0.20
N ARG A 128 -2.04 -14.35 -0.26
CA ARG A 128 -2.79 -14.79 0.93
C ARG A 128 -1.94 -15.60 1.89
N GLU A 129 -0.92 -16.31 1.39
CA GLU A 129 0.06 -17.00 2.22
C GLU A 129 0.95 -16.01 2.98
N VAL A 130 1.24 -14.86 2.37
CA VAL A 130 2.10 -13.82 2.94
C VAL A 130 1.36 -12.92 3.91
N LEU A 131 0.20 -12.37 3.51
CA LEU A 131 -0.52 -11.36 4.29
C LEU A 131 -1.69 -11.95 5.11
N GLY A 132 -2.12 -13.19 4.83
CA GLY A 132 -3.22 -13.85 5.55
C GLY A 132 -4.51 -13.06 5.44
N ASP A 133 -5.18 -12.87 6.56
CA ASP A 133 -6.42 -12.11 6.70
C ASP A 133 -6.22 -10.71 7.34
N ALA A 134 -4.98 -10.23 7.31
CA ALA A 134 -4.59 -8.91 7.83
C ALA A 134 -4.92 -7.75 6.87
N VAL A 135 -5.43 -8.05 5.67
CA VAL A 135 -5.78 -7.06 4.65
C VAL A 135 -7.16 -7.32 4.05
N HIS A 136 -7.78 -6.28 3.49
CA HIS A 136 -8.94 -6.44 2.63
C HIS A 136 -8.47 -6.70 1.20
N TYR A 137 -8.78 -7.87 0.66
CA TYR A 137 -8.41 -8.23 -0.71
C TYR A 137 -9.41 -7.70 -1.73
N VAL A 138 -8.87 -7.21 -2.86
CA VAL A 138 -9.66 -6.71 -3.98
C VAL A 138 -9.12 -7.26 -5.31
N SER A 139 -9.99 -7.41 -6.29
CA SER A 139 -9.55 -7.66 -7.66
C SER A 139 -8.78 -6.44 -8.20
N PRO A 140 -7.51 -6.61 -8.61
CA PRO A 140 -6.63 -5.47 -8.94
C PRO A 140 -7.11 -4.63 -10.13
N MET A 141 -7.91 -5.20 -11.03
CA MET A 141 -8.45 -4.52 -12.21
C MET A 141 -9.87 -3.99 -12.01
N ASN A 142 -10.47 -4.18 -10.83
CA ASN A 142 -11.87 -3.82 -10.58
C ASN A 142 -11.96 -2.60 -9.66
N SER A 143 -12.12 -1.41 -10.27
CA SER A 143 -12.25 -0.15 -9.54
C SER A 143 -13.51 -0.07 -8.67
N VAL A 144 -14.59 -0.78 -9.03
CA VAL A 144 -15.82 -0.85 -8.23
C VAL A 144 -15.56 -1.62 -6.94
N ASP A 145 -14.81 -2.72 -7.01
CA ASP A 145 -14.42 -3.53 -5.86
C ASP A 145 -13.54 -2.71 -4.90
N VAL A 146 -12.56 -1.99 -5.44
CA VAL A 146 -11.71 -1.07 -4.66
C VAL A 146 -12.54 0.02 -3.98
N ALA A 147 -13.50 0.65 -4.68
CA ALA A 147 -14.37 1.67 -4.11
C ALA A 147 -15.24 1.11 -2.98
N LYS A 148 -15.81 -0.09 -3.15
CA LYS A 148 -16.58 -0.79 -2.10
C LYS A 148 -15.72 -1.11 -0.87
N ALA A 149 -14.49 -1.57 -1.07
CA ALA A 149 -13.55 -1.86 0.00
C ALA A 149 -13.20 -0.61 0.81
N ILE A 150 -12.94 0.52 0.13
CA ILE A 150 -12.70 1.80 0.78
C ILE A 150 -13.91 2.20 1.64
N LYS A 151 -15.11 2.20 1.06
CA LYS A 151 -16.35 2.52 1.80
C LYS A 151 -16.50 1.64 3.04
N LYS A 152 -16.35 0.31 2.89
CA LYS A 152 -16.48 -0.63 3.99
C LYS A 152 -15.56 -0.29 5.16
N ILE A 153 -14.29 0.03 4.89
CA ILE A 153 -13.32 0.36 5.96
C ILE A 153 -13.64 1.70 6.62
N PHE A 154 -14.19 2.67 5.88
CA PHE A 154 -14.54 3.97 6.46
C PHE A 154 -15.90 3.96 7.20
N ASP A 155 -16.83 3.11 6.79
CA ASP A 155 -18.19 3.06 7.34
C ASP A 155 -18.33 2.02 8.49
N ASP A 156 -17.45 1.02 8.55
CA ASP A 156 -17.45 -0.06 9.53
C ASP A 156 -16.18 0.03 10.42
N GLN A 157 -16.31 0.69 11.56
CA GLN A 157 -15.19 0.90 12.48
C GLN A 157 -14.69 -0.41 13.11
N ASP A 158 -15.58 -1.37 13.38
CA ASP A 158 -15.20 -2.66 13.96
C ASP A 158 -14.39 -3.47 12.96
N TYR A 159 -14.82 -3.48 11.70
CA TYR A 159 -14.06 -4.11 10.62
C TYR A 159 -12.69 -3.46 10.43
N LYS A 160 -12.63 -2.12 10.45
CA LYS A 160 -11.37 -1.36 10.38
C LYS A 160 -10.42 -1.75 11.52
N ASN A 161 -10.93 -1.77 12.76
CA ASN A 161 -10.14 -2.11 13.93
C ASN A 161 -9.61 -3.54 13.85
N LYS A 162 -10.45 -4.49 13.42
CA LYS A 162 -10.04 -5.88 13.20
C LYS A 162 -8.89 -6.02 12.20
N LEU A 163 -8.91 -5.27 11.08
CA LEU A 163 -7.81 -5.27 10.11
C LEU A 163 -6.53 -4.69 10.72
N ILE A 164 -6.64 -3.62 11.51
CA ILE A 164 -5.50 -3.00 12.20
C ILE A 164 -4.86 -3.97 13.19
N GLU A 165 -5.65 -4.63 14.02
CA GLU A 165 -5.18 -5.60 15.01
C GLU A 165 -4.45 -6.77 14.33
N LYS A 166 -5.09 -7.41 13.35
CA LYS A 166 -4.50 -8.53 12.60
C LYS A 166 -3.21 -8.12 11.86
N GLY A 167 -3.19 -6.93 11.27
CA GLY A 167 -1.98 -6.41 10.62
C GLY A 167 -0.84 -6.22 11.61
N PHE A 168 -1.12 -5.64 12.75
CA PHE A 168 -0.10 -5.40 13.78
C PHE A 168 0.40 -6.70 14.43
N GLU A 169 -0.47 -7.67 14.67
CA GLU A 169 -0.09 -9.02 15.13
C GLU A 169 0.84 -9.69 14.11
N LYS A 170 0.47 -9.67 12.83
CA LYS A 170 1.29 -10.23 11.77
C LYS A 170 2.65 -9.56 11.63
N PHE A 171 2.72 -8.24 11.82
CA PHE A 171 3.99 -7.51 11.89
C PHE A 171 4.86 -8.01 13.05
N LYS A 172 4.29 -8.14 14.26
CA LYS A 172 5.02 -8.66 15.42
C LYS A 172 5.52 -10.10 15.21
N GLU A 173 4.70 -10.95 14.60
CA GLU A 173 5.13 -12.32 14.26
C GLU A 173 6.33 -12.31 13.31
N SER A 174 6.35 -11.38 12.34
CA SER A 174 7.47 -11.25 11.41
C SER A 174 8.77 -10.77 12.07
N GLU A 175 8.68 -9.88 13.05
CA GLU A 175 9.86 -9.43 13.83
C GLU A 175 10.46 -10.55 14.69
N ASN A 176 9.60 -11.42 15.23
CA ASN A 176 10.02 -12.56 16.07
C ASN A 176 10.51 -13.77 15.25
N ASN A 177 10.26 -13.80 13.93
CA ASN A 177 10.73 -14.89 13.08
C ASN A 177 12.20 -14.69 12.75
N ASP A 178 13.04 -15.58 13.27
CA ASP A 178 14.46 -15.67 12.92
C ASP A 178 14.65 -16.25 11.50
N ASN A 179 14.17 -15.50 10.51
CA ASN A 179 14.30 -15.84 9.10
C ASN A 179 15.76 -15.85 8.64
N PHE A 180 16.61 -15.11 9.33
CA PHE A 180 18.04 -15.01 9.03
C PHE A 180 18.76 -16.33 9.36
N SER A 181 18.56 -16.89 10.55
CA SER A 181 19.10 -18.20 10.91
C SER A 181 18.56 -19.32 10.03
N LYS A 182 17.26 -19.28 9.67
CA LYS A 182 16.68 -20.24 8.73
C LYS A 182 17.34 -20.14 7.35
N PHE A 183 17.54 -18.93 6.83
CA PHE A 183 18.23 -18.71 5.55
C PHE A 183 19.68 -19.20 5.61
N PHE A 184 20.44 -18.87 6.67
CA PHE A 184 21.80 -19.34 6.84
C PHE A 184 21.89 -20.87 6.94
N LYS A 185 20.93 -21.51 7.58
CA LYS A 185 20.86 -22.98 7.64
C LYS A 185 20.68 -23.57 6.23
N ILE A 186 19.77 -23.01 5.43
CA ILE A 186 19.57 -23.45 4.04
C ILE A 186 20.86 -23.29 3.23
N VAL A 187 21.53 -22.11 3.32
CA VAL A 187 22.78 -21.85 2.60
C VAL A 187 23.90 -22.80 3.06
N LYS A 188 24.01 -23.07 4.36
CA LYS A 188 25.00 -23.97 4.92
C LYS A 188 24.77 -25.44 4.49
N ASP A 189 23.51 -25.85 4.43
CA ASP A 189 23.12 -27.20 4.01
C ASP A 189 23.10 -27.35 2.47
N PHE A 190 23.15 -26.25 1.71
CA PHE A 190 23.10 -26.26 0.24
C PHE A 190 24.17 -27.13 -0.40
N LYS A 191 25.39 -27.17 0.19
CA LYS A 191 26.49 -28.04 -0.30
C LYS A 191 26.14 -29.54 -0.23
N LYS A 192 25.25 -29.98 0.67
CA LYS A 192 24.77 -31.35 0.73
C LYS A 192 23.85 -31.66 -0.46
N TYR A 193 23.01 -30.70 -0.84
CA TYR A 193 22.06 -30.87 -1.95
C TYR A 193 22.74 -30.72 -3.30
N GLN A 194 23.81 -29.89 -3.40
CA GLN A 194 24.57 -29.71 -4.64
C GLN A 194 25.16 -31.02 -5.17
N LYS A 195 25.55 -31.96 -4.28
CA LYS A 195 26.07 -33.26 -4.68
C LYS A 195 25.03 -34.21 -5.33
N THR A 196 23.75 -33.93 -5.16
CA THR A 196 22.65 -34.69 -5.76
C THR A 196 22.24 -34.16 -7.15
N TRP A 197 22.80 -33.03 -7.60
CA TRP A 197 22.52 -32.41 -8.89
C TRP A 197 23.60 -32.68 -9.94
N ILE A 198 24.66 -33.36 -9.57
CA ILE A 198 25.67 -33.84 -10.51
C ILE A 198 25.27 -35.25 -10.92
N LEU A 199 24.56 -35.33 -12.06
CA LEU A 199 24.40 -36.53 -12.86
C LEU A 199 25.63 -36.76 -13.71
#